data_28bb70015a0ea489e11fa054c6e8350a
#
_entry.id   28bb70015a0ea489e11fa054c6e8350a
#
_cell.length_a   1.000
_cell.length_b   1.000
_cell.length_c   1.000
_cell.angle_alpha   90.00
_cell.angle_beta   90.00
_cell.angle_gamma   90.00
#
_symmetry.space_group_name_H-M   'P 1'
#
loop_
_entity.id
_entity.type
_entity.pdbx_description
1 polymer ?
#
loop_
_entity_poly.entity_id
_entity_poly.type
_entity_poly.pdbx_seq_one_letter_code
_entity_poly.pdbx_strand_id
1 'polypeptide(L)'
;MLAFMRTSVLLLTFLVIAGAQQTRLVTNHSPGDGKPNNPGVPEVYAVDAGKFERVLIFRFKYQTDLLAGLEEMVKANHVENGVILAAAGSVTGFQVHQVVNGTFPSQIRFEQMSNSPADLISMNGYVMHGRLHPHITLATPQGAIGGHLEPGTRVFTFAIVTVGVLADDLDLSKLDDKDYR
;
A
#
# COMPACT_ATOMS: atom_id res chain seq x y z
N MET A 1 -44.35 -17.00 53.82
CA MET A 1 -44.30 -17.29 52.37
C MET A 1 -43.28 -16.35 51.76
N LEU A 2 -41.99 -16.75 51.67
CA LEU A 2 -40.91 -15.96 51.04
C LEU A 2 -40.82 -16.35 49.56
N ALA A 3 -41.04 -15.36 48.69
CA ALA A 3 -40.88 -15.53 47.25
C ALA A 3 -39.41 -15.31 46.90
N PHE A 4 -38.71 -16.36 46.39
CA PHE A 4 -37.38 -16.25 45.83
C PHE A 4 -37.46 -15.68 44.40
N MET A 5 -37.01 -14.45 44.22
CA MET A 5 -36.76 -13.85 42.88
C MET A 5 -35.49 -14.48 42.30
N ARG A 6 -35.63 -15.30 41.26
CA ARG A 6 -34.49 -15.78 40.44
C ARG A 6 -34.08 -14.71 39.45
N THR A 7 -32.94 -14.06 39.72
CA THR A 7 -32.31 -13.14 38.77
C THR A 7 -31.56 -13.97 37.73
N SER A 8 -32.09 -14.07 36.52
CA SER A 8 -31.38 -14.66 35.38
C SER A 8 -30.34 -13.69 34.85
N VAL A 9 -29.07 -14.00 35.05
CA VAL A 9 -27.95 -13.23 34.41
C VAL A 9 -27.79 -13.74 32.99
N LEU A 10 -28.13 -12.89 32.02
CA LEU A 10 -27.91 -13.14 30.59
C LEU A 10 -26.43 -12.86 30.28
N LEU A 11 -25.63 -13.92 30.12
CA LEU A 11 -24.24 -13.81 29.72
C LEU A 11 -24.20 -13.56 28.22
N LEU A 12 -23.97 -12.28 27.81
CA LEU A 12 -23.76 -11.93 26.41
C LEU A 12 -22.30 -12.28 26.04
N THR A 13 -22.08 -13.40 25.37
CA THR A 13 -20.78 -13.75 24.78
C THR A 13 -20.60 -12.96 23.48
N PHE A 14 -19.72 -11.95 23.51
CA PHE A 14 -19.25 -11.30 22.29
C PHE A 14 -18.28 -12.23 21.58
N LEU A 15 -18.69 -12.79 20.44
CA LEU A 15 -17.79 -13.48 19.52
C LEU A 15 -16.94 -12.44 18.79
N VAL A 16 -15.72 -12.20 19.24
CA VAL A 16 -14.75 -11.40 18.51
C VAL A 16 -14.26 -12.26 17.34
N ILE A 17 -14.77 -12.03 16.14
CA ILE A 17 -14.20 -12.62 14.93
C ILE A 17 -12.88 -11.87 14.67
N ALA A 18 -11.78 -12.40 15.19
CA ALA A 18 -10.46 -11.94 14.82
C ALA A 18 -10.27 -12.17 13.32
N GLY A 19 -9.99 -11.11 12.57
CA GLY A 19 -9.65 -11.22 11.15
C GLY A 19 -8.48 -12.19 10.98
N ALA A 20 -8.59 -13.13 10.05
CA ALA A 20 -7.53 -14.10 9.80
C ALA A 20 -6.31 -13.37 9.20
N GLN A 21 -5.18 -13.46 9.90
CA GLN A 21 -3.89 -13.04 9.37
C GLN A 21 -3.33 -14.16 8.50
N GLN A 22 -2.89 -13.83 7.30
CA GLN A 22 -2.18 -14.74 6.41
C GLN A 22 -0.83 -14.13 6.05
N THR A 23 0.21 -14.96 6.13
CA THR A 23 1.58 -14.57 5.78
C THR A 23 2.13 -15.52 4.72
N ARG A 24 2.71 -14.97 3.66
CA ARG A 24 3.34 -15.73 2.57
C ARG A 24 4.73 -15.16 2.29
N LEU A 25 5.75 -16.03 2.34
CA LEU A 25 7.12 -15.68 1.98
C LEU A 25 7.40 -16.07 0.52
N VAL A 26 8.01 -15.17 -0.24
CA VAL A 26 8.42 -15.39 -1.63
C VAL A 26 9.87 -14.97 -1.80
N THR A 27 10.68 -15.83 -2.41
CA THR A 27 12.03 -15.46 -2.86
C THR A 27 11.93 -14.92 -4.27
N ASN A 28 12.49 -13.73 -4.50
CA ASN A 28 12.51 -13.11 -5.81
C ASN A 28 13.57 -13.83 -6.69
N HIS A 29 13.15 -14.26 -7.88
CA HIS A 29 13.99 -14.93 -8.85
C HIS A 29 14.13 -14.14 -10.17
N SER A 30 13.93 -12.82 -10.13
CA SER A 30 14.15 -11.98 -11.33
C SER A 30 15.60 -12.11 -11.80
N PRO A 31 15.89 -12.13 -13.11
CA PRO A 31 17.25 -12.29 -13.66
C PRO A 31 18.26 -11.28 -13.12
N GLY A 32 17.83 -10.03 -12.83
CA GLY A 32 18.65 -8.96 -12.24
C GLY A 32 18.86 -9.05 -10.74
N ASP A 33 18.01 -9.79 -10.03
CA ASP A 33 17.92 -9.77 -8.55
C ASP A 33 19.11 -10.43 -7.83
N GLY A 34 20.00 -11.08 -8.52
CA GLY A 34 21.21 -11.70 -7.96
C GLY A 34 22.51 -11.00 -8.36
N LYS A 35 22.46 -9.82 -8.95
CA LYS A 35 23.62 -9.12 -9.50
C LYS A 35 23.80 -7.71 -8.91
N PRO A 36 24.03 -7.58 -7.60
CA PRO A 36 24.32 -6.28 -6.99
C PRO A 36 25.67 -5.74 -7.48
N ASN A 37 25.89 -4.44 -7.26
CA ASN A 37 27.14 -3.74 -7.60
C ASN A 37 27.47 -3.72 -9.09
N ASN A 38 26.50 -3.44 -9.94
CA ASN A 38 26.75 -3.21 -11.36
C ASN A 38 27.61 -1.95 -11.55
N PRO A 39 28.86 -2.05 -12.05
CA PRO A 39 29.75 -0.90 -12.20
C PRO A 39 29.28 0.11 -13.25
N GLY A 40 28.35 -0.25 -14.10
CA GLY A 40 27.71 0.65 -15.08
C GLY A 40 26.57 1.50 -14.49
N VAL A 41 26.21 1.26 -13.21
CA VAL A 41 25.16 2.01 -12.52
C VAL A 41 25.79 2.97 -11.52
N PRO A 42 25.48 4.29 -11.59
CA PRO A 42 25.98 5.24 -10.60
C PRO A 42 25.36 4.97 -9.22
N GLU A 43 26.09 5.27 -8.14
CA GLU A 43 25.59 5.13 -6.77
C GLU A 43 24.34 5.99 -6.51
N VAL A 44 24.24 7.12 -7.20
CA VAL A 44 23.09 8.03 -7.13
C VAL A 44 22.66 8.39 -8.54
N TYR A 45 21.41 8.15 -8.86
CA TYR A 45 20.78 8.59 -10.09
C TYR A 45 19.78 9.71 -9.77
N ALA A 46 19.89 10.84 -10.46
CA ALA A 46 19.02 11.99 -10.25
C ALA A 46 18.32 12.38 -11.55
N VAL A 47 17.04 12.69 -11.44
CA VAL A 47 16.23 13.28 -12.51
C VAL A 47 15.68 14.61 -12.00
N ASP A 48 15.88 15.69 -12.76
CA ASP A 48 15.19 16.95 -12.51
C ASP A 48 13.77 16.85 -13.06
N ALA A 49 12.82 16.69 -12.16
CA ALA A 49 11.40 16.56 -12.50
C ALA A 49 10.70 17.92 -12.70
N GLY A 50 11.40 19.04 -12.49
CA GLY A 50 10.84 20.37 -12.65
C GLY A 50 9.72 20.67 -11.67
N LYS A 51 8.51 20.88 -12.16
CA LYS A 51 7.32 21.24 -11.38
C LYS A 51 6.16 20.27 -11.66
N PHE A 52 5.19 20.24 -10.76
CA PHE A 52 3.92 19.58 -11.06
C PHE A 52 3.12 20.38 -12.10
N GLU A 53 2.66 19.72 -13.14
CA GLU A 53 1.76 20.32 -14.13
C GLU A 53 0.35 20.50 -13.56
N ARG A 54 -0.07 19.55 -12.70
CA ARG A 54 -1.34 19.59 -11.99
C ARG A 54 -1.26 18.75 -10.72
N VAL A 55 -2.21 18.98 -9.80
CA VAL A 55 -2.40 18.14 -8.62
C VAL A 55 -3.80 17.56 -8.68
N LEU A 56 -3.90 16.25 -8.54
CA LEU A 56 -5.16 15.51 -8.51
C LEU A 56 -5.45 15.06 -7.09
N ILE A 57 -6.72 15.13 -6.69
CA ILE A 57 -7.19 14.62 -5.40
C ILE A 57 -8.28 13.60 -5.69
N PHE A 58 -8.01 12.34 -5.36
CA PHE A 58 -8.93 11.24 -5.54
C PHE A 58 -9.61 10.91 -4.20
N ARG A 59 -10.92 10.67 -4.24
CA ARG A 59 -11.67 10.17 -3.09
C ARG A 59 -12.28 8.82 -3.44
N PHE A 60 -11.91 7.80 -2.66
CA PHE A 60 -12.41 6.43 -2.77
C PHE A 60 -13.49 6.18 -1.74
N LYS A 61 -14.58 5.56 -2.15
CA LYS A 61 -15.72 5.23 -1.29
C LYS A 61 -15.54 3.89 -0.59
N TYR A 62 -16.43 3.59 0.34
CA TYR A 62 -16.56 2.31 1.03
C TYR A 62 -16.48 1.11 0.06
N GLN A 63 -15.71 0.08 0.45
CA GLN A 63 -15.47 -1.18 -0.28
C GLN A 63 -14.68 -1.06 -1.58
N THR A 64 -14.25 0.12 -2.00
CA THR A 64 -13.30 0.22 -3.12
C THR A 64 -12.00 -0.48 -2.74
N ASP A 65 -11.46 -1.32 -3.64
CA ASP A 65 -10.08 -1.78 -3.56
C ASP A 65 -9.17 -0.59 -3.86
N LEU A 66 -8.31 -0.23 -2.90
CA LEU A 66 -7.55 1.02 -2.96
C LEU A 66 -6.53 1.01 -4.11
N LEU A 67 -5.85 -0.12 -4.33
CA LEU A 67 -4.86 -0.22 -5.41
C LEU A 67 -5.56 -0.18 -6.78
N ALA A 68 -6.56 -1.03 -6.97
CA ALA A 68 -7.31 -1.07 -8.25
C ALA A 68 -7.97 0.28 -8.55
N GLY A 69 -8.52 0.95 -7.54
CA GLY A 69 -9.09 2.28 -7.71
C GLY A 69 -8.05 3.34 -8.08
N LEU A 70 -6.84 3.28 -7.51
CA LEU A 70 -5.74 4.17 -7.90
C LEU A 70 -5.28 3.91 -9.34
N GLU A 71 -5.12 2.65 -9.74
CA GLU A 71 -4.76 2.27 -11.12
C GLU A 71 -5.79 2.78 -12.12
N GLU A 72 -7.09 2.63 -11.81
CA GLU A 72 -8.16 3.18 -12.62
C GLU A 72 -8.06 4.71 -12.76
N MET A 73 -7.81 5.43 -11.65
CA MET A 73 -7.70 6.89 -11.67
C MET A 73 -6.45 7.39 -12.40
N VAL A 74 -5.31 6.72 -12.27
CA VAL A 74 -4.09 6.99 -13.03
C VAL A 74 -4.38 6.87 -14.53
N LYS A 75 -5.01 5.78 -14.96
CA LYS A 75 -5.37 5.54 -16.35
C LYS A 75 -6.39 6.54 -16.87
N ALA A 76 -7.49 6.76 -16.14
CA ALA A 76 -8.58 7.65 -16.55
C ALA A 76 -8.16 9.12 -16.67
N ASN A 77 -7.15 9.52 -15.91
CA ASN A 77 -6.61 10.87 -15.92
C ASN A 77 -5.32 11.02 -16.75
N HIS A 78 -4.92 9.98 -17.49
CA HIS A 78 -3.71 9.99 -18.33
C HIS A 78 -2.47 10.46 -17.55
N VAL A 79 -2.22 9.84 -16.39
CA VAL A 79 -1.03 10.14 -15.57
C VAL A 79 0.09 9.20 -16.00
N GLU A 80 1.00 9.68 -16.83
CA GLU A 80 2.20 8.92 -17.21
C GLU A 80 3.24 8.95 -16.09
N ASN A 81 3.51 10.14 -15.55
CA ASN A 81 4.49 10.33 -14.49
C ASN A 81 3.88 11.12 -13.33
N GLY A 82 4.16 10.70 -12.10
CA GLY A 82 3.61 11.37 -10.93
C GLY A 82 4.20 10.92 -9.60
N VAL A 83 3.88 11.67 -8.56
CA VAL A 83 4.29 11.40 -7.18
C VAL A 83 3.05 11.35 -6.29
N ILE A 84 2.92 10.31 -5.49
CA ILE A 84 1.91 10.27 -4.43
C ILE A 84 2.39 11.15 -3.28
N LEU A 85 1.67 12.25 -3.03
CA LEU A 85 2.07 13.28 -2.07
C LEU A 85 1.53 13.04 -0.68
N ALA A 86 0.31 12.53 -0.58
CA ALA A 86 -0.37 12.31 0.68
C ALA A 86 -1.54 11.34 0.53
N ALA A 87 -1.90 10.67 1.62
CA ALA A 87 -3.17 9.97 1.74
C ALA A 87 -3.66 9.98 3.20
N ALA A 88 -4.99 9.92 3.35
CA ALA A 88 -5.65 9.76 4.64
C ALA A 88 -6.98 9.02 4.46
N GLY A 89 -7.43 8.31 5.49
CA GLY A 89 -8.70 7.59 5.48
C GLY A 89 -8.70 6.37 6.39
N SER A 90 -9.50 5.36 6.03
CA SER A 90 -9.52 4.10 6.76
C SER A 90 -9.82 2.91 5.84
N VAL A 91 -9.35 1.73 6.26
CA VAL A 91 -9.55 0.46 5.56
C VAL A 91 -10.13 -0.60 6.49
N THR A 92 -10.79 -1.60 5.92
CA THR A 92 -11.39 -2.75 6.66
C THR A 92 -10.82 -4.09 6.22
N GLY A 93 -9.57 -4.16 6.03
CA GLY A 93 -8.78 -5.27 5.54
C GLY A 93 -7.72 -4.73 4.63
N PHE A 94 -6.52 -5.28 4.71
CA PHE A 94 -5.38 -4.78 3.94
C PHE A 94 -4.43 -5.91 3.57
N GLN A 95 -3.70 -5.68 2.51
CA GLN A 95 -2.57 -6.51 2.11
C GLN A 95 -1.40 -5.61 1.73
N VAL A 96 -0.24 -5.95 2.27
CA VAL A 96 1.04 -5.27 1.98
C VAL A 96 2.14 -6.30 1.80
N HIS A 97 3.23 -5.92 1.11
CA HIS A 97 4.44 -6.72 1.16
C HIS A 97 5.64 -5.90 1.60
N GLN A 98 6.64 -6.61 2.15
CA GLN A 98 7.87 -6.03 2.68
C GLN A 98 9.06 -6.89 2.27
N VAL A 99 10.22 -6.28 2.01
CA VAL A 99 11.50 -6.99 1.92
C VAL A 99 11.94 -7.41 3.32
N VAL A 100 12.32 -8.67 3.51
CA VAL A 100 12.61 -9.24 4.83
C VAL A 100 14.01 -9.81 5.00
N ASN A 101 14.88 -9.64 4.01
CA ASN A 101 16.31 -9.99 4.11
C ASN A 101 17.18 -8.84 3.58
N GLY A 102 18.46 -8.86 3.94
CA GLY A 102 19.47 -7.89 3.49
C GLY A 102 20.45 -8.44 2.45
N THR A 103 20.13 -9.53 1.79
CA THR A 103 20.99 -10.20 0.80
C THR A 103 20.19 -10.53 -0.44
N PHE A 104 20.89 -10.68 -1.59
CA PHE A 104 20.28 -11.15 -2.82
C PHE A 104 20.35 -12.69 -2.94
N PRO A 105 19.34 -13.34 -3.53
CA PRO A 105 18.07 -12.78 -4.01
C PRO A 105 17.19 -12.27 -2.86
N SER A 106 16.46 -11.19 -3.11
CA SER A 106 15.58 -10.59 -2.12
C SER A 106 14.42 -11.52 -1.75
N GLN A 107 14.04 -11.51 -0.47
CA GLN A 107 12.86 -12.21 0.02
C GLN A 107 11.77 -11.19 0.38
N ILE A 108 10.56 -11.50 -0.05
CA ILE A 108 9.39 -10.65 0.12
C ILE A 108 8.38 -11.40 0.98
N ARG A 109 7.94 -10.76 2.05
CA ARG A 109 6.87 -11.26 2.91
C ARG A 109 5.59 -10.49 2.62
N PHE A 110 4.55 -11.20 2.19
CA PHE A 110 3.20 -10.69 2.06
C PHE A 110 2.47 -10.86 3.39
N GLU A 111 1.86 -9.80 3.85
CA GLU A 111 1.00 -9.77 5.04
C GLU A 111 -0.42 -9.41 4.62
N GLN A 112 -1.37 -10.29 4.90
CA GLN A 112 -2.78 -10.06 4.65
C GLN A 112 -3.57 -10.10 5.96
N MET A 113 -4.37 -9.08 6.20
CA MET A 113 -5.28 -8.97 7.32
C MET A 113 -6.71 -8.80 6.79
N SER A 114 -7.49 -9.87 6.82
CA SER A 114 -8.89 -9.83 6.38
C SER A 114 -9.78 -9.23 7.46
N ASN A 115 -10.68 -8.32 7.09
CA ASN A 115 -11.66 -7.71 7.99
C ASN A 115 -11.05 -7.02 9.23
N SER A 116 -9.80 -6.56 9.12
CA SER A 116 -9.12 -5.83 10.20
C SER A 116 -9.20 -4.34 9.92
N PRO A 117 -9.79 -3.54 10.80
CA PRO A 117 -9.85 -2.09 10.62
C PRO A 117 -8.45 -1.49 10.84
N ALA A 118 -8.14 -0.48 10.04
CA ALA A 118 -6.94 0.33 10.22
C ALA A 118 -7.15 1.74 9.66
N ASP A 119 -6.50 2.72 10.29
CA ASP A 119 -6.43 4.07 9.74
C ASP A 119 -5.29 4.17 8.73
N LEU A 120 -5.60 4.75 7.56
CA LEU A 120 -4.62 5.13 6.56
C LEU A 120 -3.94 6.42 7.01
N ILE A 121 -2.70 6.32 7.51
CA ILE A 121 -1.94 7.47 8.03
C ILE A 121 -1.19 8.18 6.91
N SER A 122 -0.60 7.43 6.01
CA SER A 122 0.16 7.98 4.88
C SER A 122 0.23 7.00 3.71
N MET A 123 0.44 7.56 2.55
CA MET A 123 0.85 6.85 1.34
C MET A 123 1.87 7.69 0.62
N ASN A 124 2.90 7.07 0.09
CA ASN A 124 3.89 7.67 -0.80
C ASN A 124 4.18 6.72 -1.95
N GLY A 125 4.93 7.17 -2.92
CA GLY A 125 5.30 6.39 -4.09
C GLY A 125 5.22 7.19 -5.37
N TYR A 126 5.27 6.48 -6.48
CA TYR A 126 5.40 7.08 -7.79
C TYR A 126 4.45 6.44 -8.80
N VAL A 127 4.13 7.20 -9.83
CA VAL A 127 3.63 6.72 -11.11
C VAL A 127 4.75 6.90 -12.13
N MET A 128 5.16 5.83 -12.77
CA MET A 128 6.26 5.81 -13.74
C MET A 128 5.78 5.07 -14.99
N HIS A 129 5.65 5.81 -16.10
CA HIS A 129 5.06 5.29 -17.35
C HIS A 129 3.71 4.59 -17.12
N GLY A 130 2.81 5.27 -16.40
CA GLY A 130 1.48 4.78 -16.08
C GLY A 130 1.43 3.64 -15.04
N ARG A 131 2.58 3.16 -14.53
CA ARG A 131 2.64 2.11 -13.51
C ARG A 131 2.76 2.69 -12.12
N LEU A 132 1.94 2.23 -11.21
CA LEU A 132 1.98 2.59 -9.80
C LEU A 132 3.04 1.78 -9.03
N HIS A 133 3.76 2.47 -8.15
CA HIS A 133 4.61 1.88 -7.12
C HIS A 133 4.29 2.53 -5.77
N PRO A 134 3.18 2.10 -5.11
CA PRO A 134 2.68 2.76 -3.91
C PRO A 134 3.10 2.03 -2.64
N HIS A 135 3.56 2.77 -1.64
CA HIS A 135 3.74 2.31 -0.28
C HIS A 135 2.72 2.95 0.66
N ILE A 136 2.25 2.19 1.63
CA ILE A 136 1.21 2.59 2.58
C ILE A 136 1.67 2.40 4.01
N THR A 137 1.26 3.31 4.91
CA THR A 137 1.39 3.15 6.35
C THR A 137 0.01 3.17 7.00
N LEU A 138 -0.27 2.14 7.78
CA LEU A 138 -1.53 1.92 8.47
C LEU A 138 -1.32 1.90 9.98
N ALA A 139 -2.25 2.49 10.73
CA ALA A 139 -2.34 2.32 12.18
C ALA A 139 -3.43 1.32 12.51
N THR A 140 -3.07 0.29 13.27
CA THR A 140 -3.98 -0.69 13.84
C THR A 140 -3.98 -0.57 15.37
N PRO A 141 -4.94 -1.18 16.09
CA PRO A 141 -4.91 -1.23 17.55
C PRO A 141 -3.65 -1.88 18.13
N GLN A 142 -2.93 -2.70 17.35
CA GLN A 142 -1.72 -3.39 17.74
C GLN A 142 -0.44 -2.62 17.41
N GLY A 143 -0.53 -1.56 16.62
CA GLY A 143 0.61 -0.73 16.20
C GLY A 143 0.55 -0.34 14.73
N ALA A 144 1.63 0.22 14.22
CA ALA A 144 1.75 0.58 12.82
C ALA A 144 2.27 -0.59 11.98
N ILE A 145 1.74 -0.72 10.77
CA ILE A 145 2.22 -1.63 9.73
C ILE A 145 2.29 -0.88 8.41
N GLY A 146 3.26 -1.23 7.56
CA GLY A 146 3.37 -0.62 6.24
C GLY A 146 4.16 -1.49 5.29
N GLY A 147 4.15 -1.10 4.01
CA GLY A 147 4.85 -1.79 2.93
C GLY A 147 4.28 -1.39 1.59
N HIS A 148 4.68 -2.10 0.55
CA HIS A 148 4.08 -1.95 -0.77
C HIS A 148 2.59 -2.33 -0.72
N LEU A 149 1.73 -1.47 -1.26
CA LEU A 149 0.29 -1.70 -1.31
C LEU A 149 -0.04 -2.83 -2.28
N GLU A 150 -0.83 -3.78 -1.82
CA GLU A 150 -1.28 -4.93 -2.60
C GLU A 150 -2.80 -4.92 -2.83
N PRO A 151 -3.30 -5.63 -3.86
CA PRO A 151 -4.73 -5.84 -4.04
C PRO A 151 -5.37 -6.49 -2.80
N GLY A 152 -6.62 -6.13 -2.51
CA GLY A 152 -7.33 -6.62 -1.32
C GLY A 152 -7.38 -5.64 -0.16
N THR A 153 -6.72 -4.47 -0.29
CA THR A 153 -6.83 -3.37 0.67
C THR A 153 -8.13 -2.60 0.42
N ARG A 154 -9.13 -2.81 1.29
CA ARG A 154 -10.49 -2.30 1.11
C ARG A 154 -10.75 -1.04 1.92
N VAL A 155 -11.19 0.01 1.25
CA VAL A 155 -11.61 1.27 1.91
C VAL A 155 -12.79 1.01 2.84
N PHE A 156 -12.72 1.54 4.08
CA PHE A 156 -13.81 1.46 5.05
C PHE A 156 -14.70 2.70 5.00
N THR A 157 -14.33 3.80 5.61
CA THR A 157 -15.16 5.03 5.59
C THR A 157 -14.98 5.78 4.27
N PHE A 158 -13.77 6.16 4.00
CA PHE A 158 -13.28 6.76 2.76
C PHE A 158 -11.74 6.70 2.74
N ALA A 159 -11.16 6.89 1.58
CA ALA A 159 -9.75 7.22 1.44
C ALA A 159 -9.61 8.41 0.49
N ILE A 160 -8.69 9.31 0.80
CA ILE A 160 -8.32 10.45 -0.05
C ILE A 160 -6.84 10.29 -0.39
N VAL A 161 -6.49 10.39 -1.67
CA VAL A 161 -5.10 10.32 -2.14
C VAL A 161 -4.82 11.52 -3.02
N THR A 162 -3.70 12.19 -2.76
CA THR A 162 -3.24 13.34 -3.54
C THR A 162 -2.06 12.93 -4.40
N VAL A 163 -2.14 13.21 -5.70
CA VAL A 163 -1.10 12.90 -6.69
C VAL A 163 -0.66 14.17 -7.39
N GLY A 164 0.64 14.46 -7.34
CA GLY A 164 1.27 15.48 -8.17
C GLY A 164 1.65 14.87 -9.51
N VAL A 165 1.14 15.41 -10.61
CA VAL A 165 1.41 14.95 -11.97
C VAL A 165 2.64 15.68 -12.51
N LEU A 166 3.60 14.93 -13.01
CA LEU A 166 4.82 15.41 -13.65
C LEU A 166 4.64 15.44 -15.17
N ALA A 167 5.62 16.00 -15.88
CA ALA A 167 5.62 16.04 -17.33
C ALA A 167 5.64 14.62 -17.94
N ASP A 168 4.86 14.41 -18.98
CA ASP A 168 4.67 13.10 -19.60
C ASP A 168 5.95 12.61 -20.32
N ASP A 169 6.79 13.52 -20.82
CA ASP A 169 8.03 13.23 -21.53
C ASP A 169 9.23 12.94 -20.61
N LEU A 170 9.02 12.98 -19.30
CA LEU A 170 10.06 12.70 -18.31
C LEU A 170 10.42 11.21 -18.32
N ASP A 171 11.66 10.85 -18.55
CA ASP A 171 12.15 9.48 -18.49
C ASP A 171 12.46 9.07 -17.03
N LEU A 172 11.54 8.31 -16.43
CA LEU A 172 11.70 7.73 -15.08
C LEU A 172 12.02 6.22 -15.12
N SER A 173 12.29 5.65 -16.30
CA SER A 173 12.45 4.20 -16.49
C SER A 173 13.54 3.57 -15.60
N LYS A 174 14.59 4.32 -15.28
CA LYS A 174 15.71 3.85 -14.47
C LYS A 174 15.47 3.93 -12.96
N LEU A 175 14.46 4.66 -12.50
CA LEU A 175 14.20 4.83 -11.06
C LEU A 175 13.69 3.55 -10.40
N ASP A 176 12.97 2.71 -11.13
CA ASP A 176 12.43 1.42 -10.64
C ASP A 176 12.95 0.23 -11.46
N ASP A 177 14.14 0.36 -12.02
CA ASP A 177 14.77 -0.70 -12.79
C ASP A 177 15.52 -1.67 -11.87
N LYS A 178 15.10 -2.93 -11.86
CA LYS A 178 15.72 -3.99 -11.05
C LYS A 178 17.15 -4.32 -11.48
N ASP A 179 17.50 -4.07 -12.74
CA ASP A 179 18.85 -4.29 -13.26
C ASP A 179 19.79 -3.11 -12.95
N TYR A 180 19.22 -2.00 -12.41
CA TYR A 180 19.93 -0.77 -12.08
C TYR A 180 20.38 -0.76 -10.60
N ARG A 181 21.11 -1.82 -10.20
CA ARG A 181 21.58 -2.05 -8.84
C ARG A 181 23.08 -2.15 -8.71
#